data_9f0f6abd59da9b641a942e0d468c312e
#
_entry.id   9f0f6abd59da9b641a942e0d468c312e
#
_cell.length_a   1.000
_cell.length_b   1.000
_cell.length_c   1.000
_cell.angle_alpha   90.00
_cell.angle_beta   90.00
_cell.angle_gamma   90.00
#
_symmetry.space_group_name_H-M   'P 1'
#
loop_
_entity.id
_entity.type
_entity.pdbx_description
1 polymer ?
#
loop_
_entity_poly.entity_id
_entity_poly.type
_entity_poly.pdbx_seq_one_letter_code
_entity_poly.pdbx_strand_id
1 'polypeptide(L)'
;GDELLVVDDERKAREAATFRTNRDRETRLARQQAAKLENMFQQMSEGEVKNVNVLIKGDVQGSIEALTESLLKLSTPDVKVSVVHGMVGAINESDINLAMASTAAVIGFNVRADAQARKLAEQEDVQIRYYSIIYEVIDDVKAAMEGLLDPEIREDVMGHVEVREVFKAPKIGTIA
;
A
#
# COMPACT_ATOMS: atom_id res chain seq x y z
N GLY A 1 -22.24 7.78 -0.17
CA GLY A 1 -23.58 8.25 0.07
C GLY A 1 -24.17 7.66 1.34
N ASP A 2 -24.17 8.46 2.43
CA ASP A 2 -24.76 8.01 3.68
C ASP A 2 -26.28 8.20 3.64
N GLU A 3 -27.00 7.28 4.29
CA GLU A 3 -28.46 7.40 4.42
C GLU A 3 -28.83 8.46 5.47
N LEU A 4 -29.64 9.43 5.07
CA LEU A 4 -30.23 10.43 5.97
C LEU A 4 -31.63 9.98 6.38
N LEU A 5 -31.89 9.89 7.68
CA LEU A 5 -33.21 9.59 8.24
C LEU A 5 -33.71 10.77 9.04
N VAL A 6 -34.89 11.25 8.71
CA VAL A 6 -35.59 12.30 9.47
C VAL A 6 -36.52 11.62 10.46
N VAL A 7 -36.44 12.00 11.74
CA VAL A 7 -37.30 11.48 12.83
C VAL A 7 -37.85 12.64 13.63
N ASP A 8 -39.08 12.50 14.14
CA ASP A 8 -39.82 13.54 14.83
C ASP A 8 -39.34 13.77 16.28
N ASP A 9 -38.52 12.87 16.85
CA ASP A 9 -38.04 12.91 18.24
C ASP A 9 -36.55 12.76 18.30
N GLU A 10 -35.88 13.71 18.96
CA GLU A 10 -34.43 13.72 19.18
C GLU A 10 -33.92 12.46 19.89
N ARG A 11 -34.68 11.94 20.84
CA ARG A 11 -34.32 10.72 21.56
C ARG A 11 -34.26 9.51 20.64
N LYS A 12 -35.27 9.35 19.75
CA LYS A 12 -35.30 8.31 18.73
C LYS A 12 -34.17 8.46 17.70
N ALA A 13 -33.85 9.71 17.33
CA ALA A 13 -32.72 9.98 16.45
C ALA A 13 -31.40 9.50 17.05
N ARG A 14 -31.19 9.81 18.33
CA ARG A 14 -29.98 9.44 19.07
C ARG A 14 -29.86 7.92 19.27
N GLU A 15 -30.97 7.26 19.60
CA GLU A 15 -31.03 5.78 19.71
C GLU A 15 -30.72 5.12 18.36
N ALA A 16 -31.30 5.57 17.27
CA ALA A 16 -31.05 5.06 15.93
C ALA A 16 -29.59 5.27 15.49
N ALA A 17 -29.02 6.45 15.75
CA ALA A 17 -27.62 6.75 15.45
C ALA A 17 -26.67 5.86 16.24
N THR A 18 -26.90 5.68 17.55
CA THR A 18 -26.09 4.81 18.40
C THR A 18 -26.16 3.35 17.95
N PHE A 19 -27.35 2.86 17.61
CA PHE A 19 -27.55 1.50 17.10
C PHE A 19 -26.79 1.26 15.79
N ARG A 20 -26.88 2.20 14.83
CA ARG A 20 -26.14 2.13 13.56
C ARG A 20 -24.62 2.13 13.79
N THR A 21 -24.13 3.08 14.59
CA THR A 21 -22.69 3.19 14.91
C THR A 21 -22.14 1.90 15.54
N ASN A 22 -22.89 1.29 16.47
CA ASN A 22 -22.48 0.03 17.09
C ASN A 22 -22.48 -1.12 16.08
N ARG A 23 -23.51 -1.23 15.25
CA ARG A 23 -23.59 -2.23 14.20
C ARG A 23 -22.46 -2.12 13.18
N ASP A 24 -22.13 -0.90 12.74
CA ASP A 24 -21.03 -0.64 11.81
C ASP A 24 -19.68 -0.98 12.44
N ARG A 25 -19.53 -0.65 13.73
CA ARG A 25 -18.32 -1.03 14.50
C ARG A 25 -18.16 -2.55 14.61
N GLU A 26 -19.21 -3.27 14.94
CA GLU A 26 -19.20 -4.74 15.02
C GLU A 26 -18.89 -5.38 13.66
N THR A 27 -19.52 -4.89 12.59
CA THR A 27 -19.28 -5.37 11.23
C THR A 27 -17.83 -5.11 10.80
N ARG A 28 -17.29 -3.94 11.15
CA ARG A 28 -15.90 -3.58 10.85
C ARG A 28 -14.90 -4.45 11.62
N LEU A 29 -15.18 -4.70 12.91
CA LEU A 29 -14.35 -5.60 13.74
C LEU A 29 -14.38 -7.04 13.23
N ALA A 30 -15.56 -7.55 12.86
CA ALA A 30 -15.69 -8.89 12.29
C ALA A 30 -14.93 -9.03 10.96
N ARG A 31 -15.02 -8.03 10.07
CA ARG A 31 -14.23 -8.01 8.82
C ARG A 31 -12.73 -7.96 9.07
N GLN A 32 -12.28 -7.17 10.05
CA GLN A 32 -10.86 -7.10 10.41
C GLN A 32 -10.34 -8.43 10.99
N GLN A 33 -11.14 -9.13 11.78
CA GLN A 33 -10.77 -10.44 12.30
C GLN A 33 -10.73 -11.51 11.20
N ALA A 34 -11.70 -11.50 10.30
CA ALA A 34 -11.71 -12.40 9.14
C ALA A 34 -10.50 -12.15 8.23
N ALA A 35 -10.19 -10.89 7.92
CA ALA A 35 -9.02 -10.52 7.12
C ALA A 35 -7.69 -10.91 7.80
N LYS A 36 -7.60 -10.80 9.13
CA LYS A 36 -6.40 -11.26 9.87
C LYS A 36 -6.22 -12.77 9.78
N LEU A 37 -7.29 -13.54 9.92
CA LEU A 37 -7.25 -15.00 9.77
C LEU A 37 -6.85 -15.40 8.34
N GLU A 38 -7.46 -14.78 7.34
CA GLU A 38 -7.16 -15.04 5.94
C GLU A 38 -5.69 -14.71 5.60
N ASN A 39 -5.19 -13.57 6.08
CA ASN A 39 -3.78 -13.20 5.94
C ASN A 39 -2.82 -14.17 6.65
N MET A 40 -3.18 -14.68 7.83
CA MET A 40 -2.38 -15.70 8.51
C MET A 40 -2.33 -17.02 7.72
N PHE A 41 -3.44 -17.46 7.15
CA PHE A 41 -3.46 -18.65 6.30
C PHE A 41 -2.69 -18.45 5.00
N GLN A 42 -2.77 -17.28 4.37
CA GLN A 42 -1.99 -16.95 3.18
C GLN A 42 -0.49 -16.90 3.47
N GLN A 43 -0.04 -16.27 4.58
CA GLN A 43 1.37 -16.27 4.99
C GLN A 43 1.95 -17.65 5.27
N MET A 44 1.11 -18.63 5.59
CA MET A 44 1.56 -20.01 5.80
C MET A 44 1.65 -20.83 4.50
N SER A 45 0.99 -20.40 3.42
CA SER A 45 0.89 -21.16 2.17
C SER A 45 1.65 -20.56 0.98
N GLU A 46 1.99 -19.27 1.02
CA GLU A 46 2.68 -18.58 -0.07
C GLU A 46 3.96 -17.94 0.47
N GLY A 47 5.04 -18.02 -0.34
CA GLY A 47 6.32 -17.39 -0.04
C GLY A 47 6.18 -15.88 0.29
N GLU A 48 7.26 -15.23 0.66
CA GLU A 48 7.30 -13.83 1.11
C GLU A 48 6.57 -12.87 0.17
N VAL A 49 5.27 -12.62 0.44
CA VAL A 49 4.51 -11.60 -0.28
C VAL A 49 5.05 -10.23 0.13
N LYS A 50 5.57 -9.49 -0.83
CA LYS A 50 6.09 -8.14 -0.59
C LYS A 50 4.91 -7.17 -0.36
N ASN A 51 5.00 -6.34 0.69
CA ASN A 51 3.94 -5.39 1.03
C ASN A 51 4.39 -3.96 0.78
N VAL A 52 3.55 -3.19 0.09
CA VAL A 52 3.65 -1.73 -0.02
C VAL A 52 2.67 -1.11 0.96
N ASN A 53 3.18 -0.59 2.07
CA ASN A 53 2.37 0.08 3.07
C ASN A 53 2.25 1.56 2.73
N VAL A 54 1.04 2.10 2.73
CA VAL A 54 0.77 3.51 2.48
C VAL A 54 -0.12 4.11 3.56
N LEU A 55 0.15 5.37 3.93
CA LEU A 55 -0.68 6.19 4.78
C LEU A 55 -1.24 7.34 3.93
N ILE A 56 -2.56 7.55 3.95
CA ILE A 56 -3.23 8.53 3.10
C ILE A 56 -3.78 9.66 3.96
N LYS A 57 -3.44 10.89 3.60
CA LYS A 57 -4.08 12.10 4.13
C LYS A 57 -4.69 12.89 2.98
N GLY A 58 -5.93 13.30 3.14
CA GLY A 58 -6.66 14.01 2.09
C GLY A 58 -7.43 15.21 2.62
N ASP A 59 -7.88 16.03 1.70
CA ASP A 59 -8.70 17.22 1.96
C ASP A 59 -10.13 16.87 2.36
N VAL A 60 -10.69 15.81 1.78
CA VAL A 60 -12.06 15.34 2.03
C VAL A 60 -12.13 13.81 2.10
N GLN A 61 -13.16 13.31 2.79
CA GLN A 61 -13.37 11.87 2.99
C GLN A 61 -13.53 11.11 1.67
N GLY A 62 -14.27 11.68 0.70
CA GLY A 62 -14.48 11.05 -0.61
C GLY A 62 -13.20 10.82 -1.40
N SER A 63 -12.22 11.74 -1.31
CA SER A 63 -10.90 11.58 -1.93
C SER A 63 -10.14 10.40 -1.32
N ILE A 64 -10.19 10.25 0.01
CA ILE A 64 -9.54 9.15 0.72
C ILE A 64 -10.16 7.81 0.36
N GLU A 65 -11.49 7.72 0.33
CA GLU A 65 -12.20 6.49 -0.04
C GLU A 65 -11.89 6.07 -1.48
N ALA A 66 -11.93 7.02 -2.43
CA ALA A 66 -11.61 6.77 -3.83
C ALA A 66 -10.15 6.32 -4.03
N LEU A 67 -9.20 6.96 -3.33
CA LEU A 67 -7.79 6.55 -3.34
C LEU A 67 -7.60 5.17 -2.75
N THR A 68 -8.18 4.92 -1.58
CA THR A 68 -8.08 3.63 -0.89
C THR A 68 -8.60 2.50 -1.77
N GLU A 69 -9.79 2.67 -2.37
CA GLU A 69 -10.37 1.67 -3.27
C GLU A 69 -9.50 1.44 -4.50
N SER A 70 -8.99 2.51 -5.10
CA SER A 70 -8.14 2.43 -6.29
C SER A 70 -6.81 1.74 -6.00
N LEU A 71 -6.17 2.06 -4.87
CA LEU A 71 -4.89 1.48 -4.46
C LEU A 71 -5.03 0.00 -4.08
N LEU A 72 -6.09 -0.39 -3.38
CA LEU A 72 -6.35 -1.79 -3.06
C LEU A 72 -6.54 -2.66 -4.31
N LYS A 73 -7.12 -2.11 -5.39
CA LYS A 73 -7.28 -2.80 -6.68
C LYS A 73 -5.97 -3.04 -7.42
N LEU A 74 -4.89 -2.35 -7.07
CA LEU A 74 -3.57 -2.58 -7.66
C LEU A 74 -2.86 -3.82 -7.11
N SER A 75 -3.30 -4.35 -5.97
CA SER A 75 -2.69 -5.52 -5.35
C SER A 75 -2.63 -6.71 -6.32
N THR A 76 -1.45 -7.31 -6.43
CA THR A 76 -1.18 -8.52 -7.19
C THR A 76 -0.91 -9.69 -6.24
N PRO A 77 -0.82 -10.94 -6.71
CA PRO A 77 -0.43 -12.07 -5.87
C PRO A 77 0.95 -11.90 -5.22
N ASP A 78 1.89 -11.25 -5.92
CA ASP A 78 3.29 -11.11 -5.49
C ASP A 78 3.54 -9.87 -4.63
N VAL A 79 2.78 -8.79 -4.86
CA VAL A 79 2.91 -7.51 -4.14
C VAL A 79 1.54 -7.02 -3.68
N LYS A 80 1.40 -6.84 -2.38
CA LYS A 80 0.15 -6.39 -1.75
C LYS A 80 0.25 -4.92 -1.35
N VAL A 81 -0.72 -4.11 -1.76
CA VAL A 81 -0.84 -2.72 -1.29
C VAL A 81 -1.70 -2.72 -0.02
N SER A 82 -1.17 -2.17 1.06
CA SER A 82 -1.85 -2.05 2.35
C SER A 82 -2.00 -0.59 2.75
N VAL A 83 -3.24 -0.12 2.87
CA VAL A 83 -3.52 1.20 3.41
C VAL A 83 -3.57 1.10 4.93
N VAL A 84 -2.48 1.52 5.59
CA VAL A 84 -2.34 1.46 7.05
C VAL A 84 -3.32 2.40 7.74
N HIS A 85 -3.44 3.61 7.20
CA HIS A 85 -4.33 4.63 7.76
C HIS A 85 -4.77 5.63 6.68
N GLY A 86 -6.04 6.02 6.71
CA GLY A 86 -6.61 7.07 5.85
C GLY A 86 -7.41 8.07 6.69
N MET A 87 -7.05 9.36 6.66
CA MET A 87 -7.73 10.39 7.46
C MET A 87 -7.72 11.74 6.76
N VAL A 88 -8.77 12.54 7.00
CA VAL A 88 -8.88 13.92 6.51
C VAL A 88 -8.03 14.87 7.36
N GLY A 89 -7.40 15.83 6.70
CA GLY A 89 -6.64 16.91 7.33
C GLY A 89 -5.17 16.94 6.95
N ALA A 90 -4.42 17.89 7.50
CA ALA A 90 -2.99 18.02 7.28
C ALA A 90 -2.21 16.84 7.87
N ILE A 91 -1.03 16.57 7.31
CA ILE A 91 -0.11 15.56 7.82
C ILE A 91 0.57 16.13 9.06
N ASN A 92 0.49 15.43 10.19
CA ASN A 92 1.05 15.80 11.48
C ASN A 92 2.12 14.81 11.97
N GLU A 93 2.76 15.10 13.10
CA GLU A 93 3.79 14.23 13.70
C GLU A 93 3.30 12.82 13.99
N SER A 94 2.05 12.66 14.44
CA SER A 94 1.48 11.34 14.75
C SER A 94 1.38 10.47 13.48
N ASP A 95 1.10 11.08 12.33
CA ASP A 95 1.05 10.40 11.05
C ASP A 95 2.45 9.90 10.63
N ILE A 96 3.48 10.72 10.86
CA ILE A 96 4.88 10.34 10.57
C ILE A 96 5.34 9.21 11.49
N ASN A 97 5.06 9.29 12.79
CA ASN A 97 5.36 8.21 13.73
C ASN A 97 4.66 6.90 13.36
N LEU A 98 3.41 6.96 12.90
CA LEU A 98 2.69 5.79 12.43
C LEU A 98 3.30 5.23 11.13
N ALA A 99 3.66 6.10 10.20
CA ALA A 99 4.32 5.72 8.96
C ALA A 99 5.67 5.03 9.22
N MET A 100 6.47 5.58 10.13
CA MET A 100 7.74 4.99 10.57
C MET A 100 7.52 3.59 11.18
N ALA A 101 6.59 3.46 12.13
CA ALA A 101 6.29 2.19 12.79
C ALA A 101 5.76 1.10 11.86
N SER A 102 5.13 1.49 10.75
CA SER A 102 4.56 0.57 9.75
C SER A 102 5.38 0.49 8.47
N THR A 103 6.53 1.15 8.40
CA THR A 103 7.36 1.26 7.18
C THR A 103 6.50 1.68 5.97
N ALA A 104 5.67 2.71 6.16
CA ALA A 104 4.71 3.17 5.18
C ALA A 104 5.18 4.48 4.52
N ALA A 105 4.90 4.63 3.22
CA ALA A 105 5.02 5.92 2.55
C ALA A 105 3.79 6.79 2.85
N VAL A 106 4.00 8.09 3.07
CA VAL A 106 2.92 9.04 3.36
C VAL A 106 2.47 9.74 2.08
N ILE A 107 1.20 9.62 1.76
CA ILE A 107 0.56 10.25 0.60
C ILE A 107 -0.32 11.40 1.09
N GLY A 108 0.03 12.63 0.69
CA GLY A 108 -0.78 13.82 0.91
C GLY A 108 -1.55 14.23 -0.34
N PHE A 109 -2.86 14.03 -0.35
CA PHE A 109 -3.72 14.39 -1.46
C PHE A 109 -4.40 15.75 -1.20
N ASN A 110 -4.05 16.76 -1.96
CA ASN A 110 -4.47 18.17 -1.79
C ASN A 110 -4.20 18.75 -0.38
N VAL A 111 -3.32 18.12 0.40
CA VAL A 111 -2.95 18.57 1.75
C VAL A 111 -1.44 18.72 1.87
N ARG A 112 -0.99 19.42 2.90
CA ARG A 112 0.43 19.62 3.20
C ARG A 112 0.75 19.11 4.59
N ALA A 113 2.01 18.78 4.80
CA ALA A 113 2.52 18.48 6.13
C ALA A 113 2.79 19.79 6.89
N ASP A 114 2.53 19.80 8.18
CA ASP A 114 2.93 20.88 9.05
C ASP A 114 4.48 20.97 9.18
N ALA A 115 4.98 22.05 9.81
CA ALA A 115 6.41 22.27 9.91
C ALA A 115 7.12 21.22 10.78
N GLN A 116 6.43 20.71 11.79
CA GLN A 116 6.97 19.71 12.73
C GLN A 116 7.00 18.34 12.04
N ALA A 117 5.92 17.95 11.37
CA ALA A 117 5.86 16.70 10.59
C ALA A 117 6.91 16.64 9.50
N ARG A 118 7.15 17.74 8.75
CA ARG A 118 8.22 17.80 7.75
C ARG A 118 9.59 17.58 8.35
N LYS A 119 9.88 18.26 9.43
CA LYS A 119 11.17 18.13 10.12
C LYS A 119 11.40 16.71 10.64
N LEU A 120 10.36 16.11 11.22
CA LEU A 120 10.42 14.73 11.70
C LEU A 120 10.59 13.73 10.54
N ALA A 121 9.87 13.92 9.44
CA ALA A 121 10.00 13.08 8.27
C ALA A 121 11.41 13.12 7.65
N GLU A 122 12.04 14.30 7.62
CA GLU A 122 13.44 14.46 7.18
C GLU A 122 14.43 13.78 8.15
N GLN A 123 14.18 13.82 9.45
CA GLN A 123 15.03 13.18 10.46
C GLN A 123 14.95 11.66 10.43
N GLU A 124 13.78 11.12 10.19
CA GLU A 124 13.49 9.68 10.24
C GLU A 124 13.43 9.03 8.84
N ASP A 125 13.82 9.78 7.79
CA ASP A 125 13.81 9.33 6.37
C ASP A 125 12.45 8.78 5.91
N VAL A 126 11.35 9.35 6.42
CA VAL A 126 10.00 9.00 6.00
C VAL A 126 9.63 9.75 4.73
N GLN A 127 9.30 9.05 3.67
CA GLN A 127 8.91 9.67 2.40
C GLN A 127 7.50 10.25 2.47
N ILE A 128 7.39 11.57 2.26
CA ILE A 128 6.10 12.24 2.08
C ILE A 128 5.99 12.64 0.61
N ARG A 129 4.93 12.18 -0.06
CA ARG A 129 4.62 12.54 -1.44
C ARG A 129 3.31 13.29 -1.50
N TYR A 130 3.28 14.37 -2.31
CA TYR A 130 2.11 15.25 -2.44
C TYR A 130 1.54 15.15 -3.84
N TYR A 131 0.22 14.96 -3.90
CA TYR A 131 -0.51 14.84 -5.16
C TYR A 131 -1.78 15.67 -5.15
N SER A 132 -2.22 16.02 -6.35
CA SER A 132 -3.51 16.68 -6.61
C SER A 132 -4.36 15.90 -7.61
N ILE A 133 -3.79 14.87 -8.24
CA ILE A 133 -4.42 14.05 -9.26
C ILE A 133 -4.35 12.59 -8.83
N ILE A 134 -5.49 11.89 -8.82
CA ILE A 134 -5.57 10.48 -8.37
C ILE A 134 -4.70 9.56 -9.23
N TYR A 135 -4.65 9.77 -10.53
CA TYR A 135 -3.87 8.94 -11.45
C TYR A 135 -2.37 8.98 -11.17
N GLU A 136 -1.83 10.14 -10.77
CA GLU A 136 -0.42 10.26 -10.39
C GLU A 136 -0.08 9.39 -9.17
N VAL A 137 -0.99 9.31 -8.19
CA VAL A 137 -0.83 8.42 -7.01
C VAL A 137 -0.80 6.96 -7.44
N ILE A 138 -1.72 6.58 -8.33
CA ILE A 138 -1.84 5.21 -8.85
C ILE A 138 -0.57 4.80 -9.59
N ASP A 139 -0.08 5.66 -10.49
CA ASP A 139 1.11 5.39 -11.31
C ASP A 139 2.37 5.29 -10.44
N ASP A 140 2.52 6.16 -9.44
CA ASP A 140 3.66 6.13 -8.52
C ASP A 140 3.67 4.89 -7.63
N VAL A 141 2.50 4.49 -7.08
CA VAL A 141 2.39 3.27 -6.28
C VAL A 141 2.64 2.04 -7.15
N LYS A 142 2.15 2.03 -8.39
CA LYS A 142 2.41 0.97 -9.35
C LYS A 142 3.90 0.84 -9.66
N ALA A 143 4.58 1.95 -9.92
CA ALA A 143 6.04 1.97 -10.13
C ALA A 143 6.80 1.47 -8.88
N ALA A 144 6.35 1.82 -7.67
CA ALA A 144 6.93 1.31 -6.43
C ALA A 144 6.73 -0.21 -6.28
N MET A 145 5.57 -0.74 -6.67
CA MET A 145 5.31 -2.18 -6.69
C MET A 145 6.21 -2.91 -7.70
N GLU A 146 6.33 -2.37 -8.92
CA GLU A 146 7.21 -2.92 -9.96
C GLU A 146 8.68 -2.95 -9.51
N GLY A 147 9.13 -1.92 -8.79
CA GLY A 147 10.48 -1.85 -8.21
C GLY A 147 10.74 -2.86 -7.09
N LEU A 148 9.70 -3.44 -6.50
CA LEU A 148 9.81 -4.51 -5.50
C LEU A 148 9.83 -5.91 -6.13
N LEU A 149 9.40 -6.08 -7.37
CA LEU A 149 9.43 -7.37 -8.04
C LEU A 149 10.88 -7.80 -8.29
N ASP A 150 11.15 -9.09 -8.11
CA ASP A 150 12.44 -9.64 -8.47
C ASP A 150 12.56 -9.65 -10.01
N PRO A 151 13.76 -9.33 -10.57
CA PRO A 151 13.94 -9.34 -12.00
C PRO A 151 13.73 -10.77 -12.54
N GLU A 152 12.77 -10.92 -13.45
CA GLU A 152 12.58 -12.17 -14.18
C GLU A 152 13.76 -12.38 -15.11
N ILE A 153 14.59 -13.39 -14.83
CA ILE A 153 15.70 -13.76 -15.70
C ILE A 153 15.11 -14.54 -16.88
N ARG A 154 15.01 -13.88 -18.03
CA ARG A 154 14.60 -14.49 -19.26
C ARG A 154 15.83 -14.96 -20.04
N GLU A 155 15.96 -16.26 -20.21
CA GLU A 155 17.01 -16.82 -21.08
C GLU A 155 16.53 -16.83 -22.52
N ASP A 156 17.03 -15.92 -23.35
CA ASP A 156 16.83 -15.95 -24.77
C ASP A 156 17.98 -16.71 -25.44
N VAL A 157 17.67 -17.85 -26.06
CA VAL A 157 18.65 -18.64 -26.81
C VAL A 157 19.02 -17.88 -28.10
N MET A 158 20.16 -17.15 -28.04
CA MET A 158 20.66 -16.34 -29.16
C MET A 158 21.25 -17.19 -30.29
N GLY A 159 21.50 -18.48 -30.06
CA GLY A 159 22.06 -19.38 -31.07
C GLY A 159 22.59 -20.69 -30.47
N HIS A 160 22.90 -21.62 -31.35
CA HIS A 160 23.56 -22.88 -30.98
C HIS A 160 24.97 -22.87 -31.53
N VAL A 161 25.93 -23.20 -30.68
CA VAL A 161 27.34 -23.36 -31.07
C VAL A 161 27.70 -24.85 -31.00
N GLU A 162 28.19 -25.41 -32.08
CA GLU A 162 28.69 -26.77 -32.16
C GLU A 162 30.22 -26.74 -32.02
N VAL A 163 30.73 -27.37 -30.97
CA VAL A 163 32.20 -27.55 -30.79
C VAL A 163 32.67 -28.60 -31.75
N ARG A 164 33.45 -28.23 -32.78
CA ARG A 164 34.01 -29.17 -33.77
C ARG A 164 35.38 -29.73 -33.39
N GLU A 165 36.19 -28.94 -32.72
CA GLU A 165 37.53 -29.37 -32.26
C GLU A 165 37.88 -28.76 -30.93
N VAL A 166 38.61 -29.52 -30.11
CA VAL A 166 39.04 -29.10 -28.77
C VAL A 166 40.57 -29.15 -28.69
N PHE A 167 41.21 -28.01 -28.40
CA PHE A 167 42.68 -27.91 -28.28
C PHE A 167 43.08 -27.81 -26.83
N LYS A 168 44.14 -28.59 -26.47
CA LYS A 168 44.79 -28.49 -25.15
C LYS A 168 45.99 -27.57 -25.23
N ALA A 169 45.93 -26.42 -24.57
CA ALA A 169 47.04 -25.49 -24.48
C ALA A 169 47.79 -25.67 -23.12
N PRO A 170 49.12 -25.76 -23.12
CA PRO A 170 49.91 -26.19 -21.95
C PRO A 170 49.91 -25.24 -20.74
N LYS A 171 49.19 -24.13 -20.75
CA LYS A 171 49.07 -23.17 -19.61
C LYS A 171 47.68 -22.62 -19.39
N ILE A 172 46.75 -22.88 -20.29
CA ILE A 172 45.38 -22.25 -20.30
C ILE A 172 44.31 -23.31 -20.13
N GLY A 173 44.61 -24.59 -20.27
CA GLY A 173 43.65 -25.67 -20.17
C GLY A 173 43.06 -26.06 -21.53
N THR A 174 41.81 -26.51 -21.54
CA THR A 174 41.12 -26.96 -22.72
C THR A 174 40.31 -25.81 -23.30
N ILE A 175 40.47 -25.52 -24.60
CA ILE A 175 39.76 -24.48 -25.32
C ILE A 175 38.96 -25.15 -26.44
N ALA A 176 37.69 -24.78 -26.55
CA ALA A 176 36.73 -25.26 -27.58
C ALA A 176 36.39 -24.16 -28.57
#